data_0c5644cd71214dacc0c8a27dc1471635
#
_entry.id   0c5644cd71214dacc0c8a27dc1471635
#
_cell.length_a   1.000
_cell.length_b   1.000
_cell.length_c   1.000
_cell.angle_alpha   90.00
_cell.angle_beta   90.00
_cell.angle_gamma   90.00
#
_symmetry.space_group_name_H-M   'P 1'
#
loop_
_entity.id
_entity.type
_entity.pdbx_description
1 polymer ?
#
loop_
_entity_poly.entity_id
_entity_poly.type
_entity_poly.pdbx_seq_one_letter_code
_entity_poly.pdbx_strand_id
1 'polypeptide(L)'
;MEYLVEFITTIPDHAPPAEIEQRQASETTRIAELAAQGHAPRVWKPKPEDGRRRALGLYRAASDPELEAILDSLPLRPWMEASVTALAKHPNDPARSVA
;
A
#
# COMPACT_ATOMS: atom_id res chain seq x y z
N MET A 1 10.84 -8.18 -6.75
CA MET A 1 9.83 -7.67 -7.69
C MET A 1 9.17 -6.42 -7.11
N GLU A 2 8.77 -5.53 -7.99
CA GLU A 2 8.09 -4.30 -7.58
C GLU A 2 6.63 -4.35 -8.02
N TYR A 3 5.78 -3.74 -7.20
CA TYR A 3 4.34 -3.72 -7.43
C TYR A 3 3.80 -2.34 -7.13
N LEU A 4 2.93 -1.85 -8.01
CA LEU A 4 2.12 -0.68 -7.69
C LEU A 4 0.79 -1.17 -7.16
N VAL A 5 0.44 -0.74 -5.94
CA VAL A 5 -0.79 -1.16 -5.28
C VAL A 5 -1.66 0.06 -5.03
N GLU A 6 -2.87 0.01 -5.55
CA GLU A 6 -3.88 1.02 -5.27
C GLU A 6 -4.84 0.46 -4.22
N PHE A 7 -5.09 1.26 -3.17
CA PHE A 7 -6.04 0.92 -2.13
C PHE A 7 -7.22 1.88 -2.16
N ILE A 8 -8.42 1.34 -1.97
CA ILE A 8 -9.63 2.12 -1.71
C ILE A 8 -10.15 1.67 -0.36
N THR A 9 -10.19 2.58 0.61
CA THR A 9 -10.62 2.28 1.97
C THR A 9 -12.08 2.71 2.15
N THR A 10 -12.90 1.79 2.66
CA THR A 10 -14.28 2.06 3.03
C THR A 10 -14.43 1.75 4.51
N ILE A 11 -14.65 2.81 5.31
CA ILE A 11 -14.87 2.63 6.73
C ILE A 11 -16.35 2.25 6.93
N PRO A 12 -16.65 1.12 7.62
CA PRO A 12 -18.03 0.72 7.88
C PRO A 12 -18.78 1.80 8.67
N ASP A 13 -20.05 2.04 8.31
CA ASP A 13 -20.86 3.07 8.96
C ASP A 13 -21.02 2.85 10.46
N HIS A 14 -21.00 1.59 10.90
CA HIS A 14 -21.18 1.22 12.29
C HIS A 14 -19.87 1.12 13.07
N ALA A 15 -18.74 1.38 12.43
CA ALA A 15 -17.44 1.26 13.12
C ALA A 15 -17.32 2.32 14.21
N PRO A 16 -17.00 1.93 15.46
CA PRO A 16 -16.81 2.89 16.54
C PRO A 16 -15.64 3.84 16.23
N PRO A 17 -15.76 5.15 16.56
CA PRO A 17 -14.67 6.10 16.34
C PRO A 17 -13.34 5.67 16.94
N ALA A 18 -13.36 5.05 18.12
CA ALA A 18 -12.15 4.56 18.79
C ALA A 18 -11.47 3.46 17.97
N GLU A 19 -12.22 2.55 17.34
CA GLU A 19 -11.67 1.51 16.48
C GLU A 19 -11.07 2.10 15.23
N ILE A 20 -11.74 3.06 14.61
CA ILE A 20 -11.22 3.74 13.42
C ILE A 20 -9.87 4.39 13.72
N GLU A 21 -9.81 5.15 14.82
CA GLU A 21 -8.59 5.83 15.23
C GLU A 21 -7.46 4.85 15.53
N GLN A 22 -7.76 3.76 16.23
CA GLN A 22 -6.79 2.74 16.56
C GLN A 22 -6.24 2.06 15.31
N ARG A 23 -7.10 1.70 14.36
CA ARG A 23 -6.65 1.07 13.11
C ARG A 23 -5.80 2.01 12.28
N GLN A 24 -6.15 3.29 12.22
CA GLN A 24 -5.36 4.28 11.49
C GLN A 24 -3.99 4.48 12.11
N ALA A 25 -3.90 4.55 13.43
CA ALA A 25 -2.62 4.66 14.13
C ALA A 25 -1.76 3.42 13.93
N SER A 26 -2.37 2.23 14.02
CA SER A 26 -1.67 0.96 13.79
C SER A 26 -1.19 0.83 12.34
N GLU A 27 -1.99 1.32 11.39
CA GLU A 27 -1.61 1.33 9.97
C GLU A 27 -0.37 2.19 9.76
N THR A 28 -0.33 3.39 10.35
CA THR A 28 0.83 4.28 10.26
C THR A 28 2.10 3.59 10.78
N THR A 29 2.00 2.91 11.91
CA THR A 29 3.11 2.15 12.49
C THR A 29 3.54 1.02 11.56
N ARG A 30 2.58 0.26 11.02
CA ARG A 30 2.89 -0.88 10.14
C ARG A 30 3.56 -0.43 8.84
N ILE A 31 3.08 0.65 8.24
CA ILE A 31 3.70 1.20 7.02
C ILE A 31 5.13 1.64 7.30
N ALA A 32 5.38 2.26 8.45
CA ALA A 32 6.75 2.65 8.84
C ALA A 32 7.66 1.43 8.98
N GLU A 33 7.16 0.33 9.56
CA GLU A 33 7.89 -0.92 9.66
C GLU A 33 8.23 -1.50 8.29
N LEU A 34 7.24 -1.53 7.39
CA LEU A 34 7.43 -2.03 6.03
C LEU A 34 8.41 -1.16 5.24
N ALA A 35 8.36 0.16 5.43
CA ALA A 35 9.32 1.07 4.82
C ALA A 35 10.74 0.78 5.31
N ALA A 36 10.91 0.60 6.61
CA ALA A 36 12.21 0.27 7.19
C ALA A 36 12.76 -1.06 6.70
N GLN A 37 11.88 -2.02 6.40
CA GLN A 37 12.26 -3.33 5.87
C GLN A 37 12.47 -3.32 4.35
N GLY A 38 12.19 -2.20 3.67
CA GLY A 38 12.32 -2.08 2.23
C GLY A 38 11.13 -2.62 1.43
N HIS A 39 10.05 -3.02 2.11
CA HIS A 39 8.86 -3.56 1.44
C HIS A 39 7.90 -2.50 0.92
N ALA A 40 7.90 -1.31 1.51
CA ALA A 40 7.03 -0.21 1.10
C ALA A 40 7.80 1.11 1.05
N PRO A 41 8.66 1.30 0.03
CA PRO A 41 9.53 2.49 -0.03
C PRO A 41 8.80 3.80 -0.28
N ARG A 42 7.63 3.76 -0.89
CA ARG A 42 6.86 4.96 -1.22
C ARG A 42 5.37 4.73 -1.08
N VAL A 43 4.67 5.75 -0.56
CA VAL A 43 3.22 5.78 -0.51
C VAL A 43 2.76 7.17 -0.93
N TRP A 44 1.70 7.25 -1.74
CA TRP A 44 1.16 8.49 -2.24
C TRP A 44 -0.35 8.57 -1.99
N LYS A 45 -0.84 9.80 -1.90
CA LYS A 45 -2.27 10.09 -1.90
C LYS A 45 -2.61 10.64 -3.29
N PRO A 46 -3.45 9.94 -4.10
CA PRO A 46 -3.78 10.40 -5.44
C PRO A 46 -4.52 11.73 -5.45
N LYS A 47 -4.30 12.50 -6.50
CA LYS A 47 -5.00 13.74 -6.80
C LYS A 47 -5.50 13.73 -8.24
N PRO A 48 -6.62 14.37 -8.55
CA PRO A 48 -7.52 15.08 -7.62
C PRO A 48 -8.27 14.11 -6.70
N GLU A 49 -8.70 14.61 -5.55
CA GLU A 49 -9.51 13.81 -4.63
C GLU A 49 -10.95 13.76 -5.12
N ASP A 50 -11.52 12.55 -5.14
CA ASP A 50 -12.89 12.31 -5.60
C ASP A 50 -13.85 11.95 -4.45
N GLY A 51 -13.45 12.26 -3.22
CA GLY A 51 -14.20 11.91 -2.03
C GLY A 51 -13.95 10.50 -1.52
N ARG A 52 -13.17 9.70 -2.23
CA ARG A 52 -12.79 8.37 -1.81
C ARG A 52 -11.49 8.41 -1.01
N ARG A 53 -11.34 7.47 -0.09
CA ARG A 53 -10.09 7.29 0.64
C ARG A 53 -9.17 6.39 -0.19
N ARG A 54 -8.35 7.01 -1.03
CA ARG A 54 -7.45 6.28 -1.94
C ARG A 54 -6.01 6.50 -1.54
N ALA A 55 -5.21 5.45 -1.73
CA ALA A 55 -3.77 5.52 -1.56
C ALA A 55 -3.09 4.70 -2.64
N LEU A 56 -1.88 5.10 -3.01
CA LEU A 56 -1.01 4.34 -3.91
C LEU A 56 0.27 4.01 -3.17
N GLY A 57 0.73 2.77 -3.30
CA GLY A 57 1.98 2.36 -2.69
C GLY A 57 2.87 1.64 -3.69
N LEU A 58 4.17 1.91 -3.62
CA LEU A 58 5.17 1.10 -4.28
C LEU A 58 5.61 0.04 -3.26
N TYR A 59 5.41 -1.23 -3.59
CA TYR A 59 5.76 -2.35 -2.73
C TYR A 59 6.81 -3.23 -3.38
N ARG A 60 7.66 -3.82 -2.55
CA ARG A 60 8.67 -4.79 -2.99
C ARG A 60 8.50 -6.07 -2.22
N ALA A 61 8.49 -7.18 -2.96
CA ALA A 61 8.39 -8.53 -2.41
C ALA A 61 9.11 -9.51 -3.35
N ALA A 62 9.52 -10.64 -2.82
CA ALA A 62 10.20 -11.66 -3.61
C ALA A 62 9.23 -12.42 -4.54
N SER A 63 7.95 -12.46 -4.17
CA SER A 63 6.93 -13.22 -4.89
C SER A 63 5.55 -12.64 -4.63
N ASP A 64 4.57 -13.06 -5.46
CA ASP A 64 3.17 -12.68 -5.25
C ASP A 64 2.63 -13.13 -3.88
N PRO A 65 2.88 -14.37 -3.43
CA PRO A 65 2.44 -14.79 -2.09
C PRO A 65 3.05 -13.95 -0.96
N GLU A 66 4.32 -13.55 -1.09
CA GLU A 66 4.92 -12.66 -0.08
C GLU A 66 4.23 -11.30 -0.08
N LEU A 67 3.94 -10.74 -1.27
CA LEU A 67 3.20 -9.48 -1.34
C LEU A 67 1.84 -9.60 -0.67
N GLU A 68 1.09 -10.67 -0.94
CA GLU A 68 -0.20 -10.88 -0.31
C GLU A 68 -0.10 -10.94 1.21
N ALA A 69 0.91 -11.63 1.73
CA ALA A 69 1.14 -11.68 3.17
C ALA A 69 1.44 -10.29 3.75
N ILE A 70 2.22 -9.48 3.04
CA ILE A 70 2.51 -8.10 3.44
C ILE A 70 1.22 -7.28 3.49
N LEU A 71 0.40 -7.34 2.43
CA LEU A 71 -0.85 -6.58 2.36
C LEU A 71 -1.84 -7.04 3.42
N ASP A 72 -1.92 -8.34 3.67
CA ASP A 72 -2.81 -8.89 4.70
C ASP A 72 -2.39 -8.49 6.12
N SER A 73 -1.14 -8.08 6.30
CA SER A 73 -0.64 -7.60 7.59
C SER A 73 -1.05 -6.16 7.91
N LEU A 74 -1.65 -5.44 6.95
CA LEU A 74 -2.06 -4.06 7.15
C LEU A 74 -3.30 -3.99 8.05
N PRO A 75 -3.28 -3.20 9.14
CA PRO A 75 -4.43 -3.10 10.05
C PRO A 75 -5.73 -2.63 9.41
N LEU A 76 -5.65 -1.83 8.35
CA LEU A 76 -6.83 -1.37 7.62
C LEU A 76 -7.28 -2.35 6.53
N ARG A 77 -6.57 -3.46 6.33
CA ARG A 77 -6.84 -4.40 5.22
C ARG A 77 -8.30 -4.86 5.13
N PRO A 78 -8.99 -5.17 6.23
CA PRO A 78 -10.39 -5.57 6.16
C PRO A 78 -11.32 -4.52 5.55
N TRP A 79 -10.90 -3.25 5.57
CA TRP A 79 -11.69 -2.12 5.05
C TRP A 79 -11.19 -1.64 3.69
N MET A 80 -10.18 -2.31 3.12
CA MET A 80 -9.57 -1.88 1.87
C MET A 80 -9.80 -2.88 0.75
N GLU A 81 -10.04 -2.33 -0.44
CA GLU A 81 -9.86 -3.05 -1.68
C GLU A 81 -8.49 -2.70 -2.23
N ALA A 82 -7.75 -3.70 -2.66
CA ALA A 82 -6.42 -3.52 -3.22
C ALA A 82 -6.39 -3.98 -4.66
N SER A 83 -5.85 -3.13 -5.53
CA SER A 83 -5.58 -3.46 -6.93
C SER A 83 -4.08 -3.49 -7.12
N VAL A 84 -3.54 -4.60 -7.57
CA VAL A 84 -2.11 -4.85 -7.68
C VAL A 84 -1.70 -4.88 -9.14
N THR A 85 -0.65 -4.12 -9.48
CA THR A 85 -0.01 -4.17 -10.79
C THR A 85 1.45 -4.54 -10.59
N ALA A 86 1.84 -5.70 -11.10
CA ALA A 86 3.25 -6.10 -11.10
C ALA A 86 4.02 -5.23 -12.10
N LEU A 87 5.19 -4.77 -11.69
CA LEU A 87 6.00 -3.86 -12.49
C LEU A 87 7.25 -4.56 -13.02
N ALA A 88 7.52 -4.38 -14.30
CA ALA A 88 8.76 -4.79 -14.92
C ALA A 88 9.53 -3.54 -15.34
N LYS A 89 10.84 -3.65 -15.41
CA LYS A 89 11.67 -2.54 -15.88
C LYS A 89 11.38 -2.25 -17.35
N HIS A 90 11.16 -0.99 -17.66
CA HIS A 90 11.00 -0.55 -19.04
C HIS A 90 12.38 -0.31 -19.66
N PRO A 91 12.61 -0.65 -20.94
CA PRO A 91 13.92 -0.38 -21.58
C PRO A 91 14.34 1.07 -21.56
N ASN A 92 13.40 1.99 -21.51
CA ASN A 92 13.64 3.43 -21.48
C ASN A 92 13.60 4.04 -20.09
N ASP A 93 13.57 3.22 -19.02
CA ASP A 93 13.58 3.74 -17.67
C ASP A 93 14.90 4.46 -17.38
N PRO A 94 14.87 5.77 -17.06
CA PRO A 94 16.11 6.52 -16.75
C PRO A 94 16.84 6.00 -15.52
N ALA A 95 16.12 5.36 -14.59
CA ALA A 95 16.71 4.78 -13.39
C ALA A 95 17.31 3.40 -13.64
N ARG A 96 17.14 2.86 -14.85
CA ARG A 96 17.72 1.57 -15.21
C ARG A 96 19.25 1.65 -15.13
N SER A 97 19.84 0.67 -14.47
CA SER A 97 21.30 0.61 -14.41
C SER A 97 21.88 0.44 -15.79
N VAL A 98 22.86 1.28 -16.11
CA VAL A 98 23.63 1.21 -17.37
C VAL A 98 25.00 0.58 -17.17
N ALA A 99 25.24 0.07 -16.00
CA ALA A 99 26.50 -0.59 -15.67
C ALA A 99 26.63 -1.91 -16.37
#